data_9c2848c48ac354fe8c62ce09197df191
#
_entry.id   9c2848c48ac354fe8c62ce09197df191
#
_cell.length_a   1.000
_cell.length_b   1.000
_cell.length_c   1.000
_cell.angle_alpha   90.00
_cell.angle_beta   90.00
_cell.angle_gamma   90.00
#
_symmetry.space_group_name_H-M   'P 1'
#
loop_
_entity.id
_entity.type
_entity.pdbx_description
1 polymer ?
#
loop_
_entity_poly.entity_id
_entity_poly.type
_entity_poly.pdbx_seq_one_letter_code
_entity_poly.pdbx_strand_id
1 'polypeptide(L)'
;MKRTILMMLMAACALNGFAADEAPPREEAKLAAAEKQPALMLGDSMMRLMGKAIEKELKADGYEATTFSSIGSGLARLDVFDWFSRIDSTMKAAKPVVVVVTLGANDRQALQDGAGNVLQFGTAEWREEYGKRIGRAMDVILENGAKRIIWLELPDMKEHLHQNYADLVNAIYAEQAAVPSRKDKVFLFSMRRHLSKVPGKYTSFLMSPQGQALQIRDADGIHLSQQGAKIIAKALVDAFWRD
;
A
#
# COMPACT_ATOMS: atom_id res chain seq x y z
N MET A 1 25.27 28.31 -64.89
CA MET A 1 25.80 28.35 -63.52
C MET A 1 24.58 28.42 -62.56
N LYS A 2 24.13 27.27 -62.02
CA LYS A 2 23.08 27.22 -61.00
C LYS A 2 23.59 26.31 -59.89
N ARG A 3 23.86 26.90 -58.70
CA ARG A 3 24.29 26.19 -57.48
C ARG A 3 23.04 25.58 -56.80
N THR A 4 22.97 24.30 -56.71
CA THR A 4 22.00 23.55 -55.96
C THR A 4 22.49 23.39 -54.53
N ILE A 5 21.76 23.97 -53.55
CA ILE A 5 22.02 23.82 -52.11
C ILE A 5 21.26 22.59 -51.66
N LEU A 6 22.01 21.55 -51.22
CA LEU A 6 21.47 20.35 -50.59
C LEU A 6 21.20 20.64 -49.11
N MET A 7 19.93 20.66 -48.73
CA MET A 7 19.48 20.84 -47.36
C MET A 7 19.45 19.46 -46.68
N MET A 8 20.37 19.24 -45.76
CA MET A 8 20.47 18.05 -44.94
C MET A 8 19.45 18.16 -43.78
N LEU A 9 18.38 17.35 -43.83
CA LEU A 9 17.41 17.22 -42.73
C LEU A 9 18.04 16.35 -41.65
N MET A 10 18.45 16.95 -40.53
CA MET A 10 18.75 16.20 -39.32
C MET A 10 17.45 15.82 -38.61
N ALA A 11 17.14 14.53 -38.60
CA ALA A 11 16.08 14.00 -37.76
C ALA A 11 16.57 13.98 -36.29
N ALA A 12 16.02 14.88 -35.49
CA ALA A 12 16.21 14.82 -34.03
C ALA A 12 15.38 13.67 -33.47
N CYS A 13 16.02 12.57 -33.06
CA CYS A 13 15.42 11.58 -32.19
C CYS A 13 15.12 12.23 -30.83
N ALA A 14 13.85 12.53 -30.59
CA ALA A 14 13.37 12.86 -29.26
C ALA A 14 13.46 11.62 -28.38
N LEU A 15 14.44 11.57 -27.51
CA LEU A 15 14.49 10.68 -26.35
C LEU A 15 13.33 11.08 -25.43
N ASN A 16 12.24 10.33 -25.48
CA ASN A 16 11.21 10.40 -24.44
C ASN A 16 11.87 9.93 -23.13
N GLY A 17 12.32 10.88 -22.34
CA GLY A 17 12.67 10.66 -20.95
C GLY A 17 11.43 10.15 -20.23
N PHE A 18 11.53 8.97 -19.62
CA PHE A 18 10.59 8.53 -18.62
C PHE A 18 10.51 9.62 -17.55
N ALA A 19 9.38 10.31 -17.50
CA ALA A 19 9.08 11.21 -16.40
C ALA A 19 9.14 10.38 -15.13
N ALA A 20 10.05 10.72 -14.23
CA ALA A 20 10.02 10.23 -12.87
C ALA A 20 8.65 10.57 -12.30
N ASP A 21 7.99 9.55 -11.77
CA ASP A 21 6.69 9.62 -11.11
C ASP A 21 6.78 10.69 -10.00
N GLU A 22 6.40 11.91 -10.32
CA GLU A 22 6.28 12.98 -9.32
C GLU A 22 5.12 12.59 -8.40
N ALA A 23 5.45 12.34 -7.14
CA ALA A 23 4.46 12.21 -6.09
C ALA A 23 3.48 13.43 -6.17
N PRO A 24 2.17 13.20 -5.97
CA PRO A 24 1.20 14.30 -6.03
C PRO A 24 1.64 15.47 -5.15
N PRO A 25 1.33 16.74 -5.55
CA PRO A 25 1.78 17.92 -4.82
C PRO A 25 1.45 17.81 -3.34
N ARG A 26 2.45 18.05 -2.49
CA ARG A 26 2.39 17.86 -1.04
C ARG A 26 1.22 18.60 -0.35
N GLU A 27 0.72 19.66 -0.93
CA GLU A 27 -0.38 20.46 -0.37
C GLU A 27 -1.74 19.75 -0.38
N GLU A 28 -2.03 18.89 -1.37
CA GLU A 28 -3.31 18.17 -1.42
C GLU A 28 -3.33 16.89 -0.57
N ALA A 29 -2.16 16.39 -0.16
CA ALA A 29 -2.04 15.18 0.65
C ALA A 29 -2.21 15.43 2.16
N LYS A 30 -2.03 16.66 2.62
CA LYS A 30 -2.11 17.00 4.05
C LYS A 30 -3.55 17.20 4.49
N LEU A 31 -3.94 16.49 5.54
CA LEU A 31 -5.16 16.80 6.27
C LEU A 31 -5.02 18.20 6.86
N ALA A 32 -5.95 19.10 6.55
CA ALA A 32 -5.97 20.42 7.19
C ALA A 32 -5.90 20.24 8.71
N ALA A 33 -4.99 20.96 9.35
CA ALA A 33 -4.72 20.88 10.81
C ALA A 33 -5.90 21.29 11.72
N ALA A 34 -7.09 21.54 11.15
CA ALA A 34 -8.22 22.15 11.84
C ALA A 34 -8.97 21.24 12.83
N GLU A 35 -8.95 19.91 12.64
CA GLU A 35 -9.55 18.96 13.57
C GLU A 35 -8.77 17.65 13.55
N LYS A 36 -8.35 17.16 14.74
CA LYS A 36 -7.66 15.88 14.91
C LYS A 36 -8.62 14.73 14.65
N GLN A 37 -8.69 14.33 13.39
CA GLN A 37 -9.68 13.37 12.90
C GLN A 37 -9.28 11.94 13.23
N PRO A 38 -10.23 11.06 13.60
CA PRO A 38 -9.94 9.68 13.96
C PRO A 38 -9.32 8.90 12.78
N ALA A 39 -8.29 8.11 13.08
CA ALA A 39 -7.64 7.21 12.15
C ALA A 39 -7.87 5.74 12.52
N LEU A 40 -8.06 4.90 11.53
CA LEU A 40 -8.22 3.46 11.70
C LEU A 40 -7.16 2.72 10.87
N MET A 41 -6.41 1.82 11.50
CA MET A 41 -5.51 0.88 10.83
C MET A 41 -6.21 -0.47 10.68
N LEU A 42 -6.30 -0.97 9.44
CA LEU A 42 -6.94 -2.24 9.08
C LEU A 42 -5.96 -3.16 8.38
N GLY A 43 -5.94 -4.44 8.72
CA GLY A 43 -5.14 -5.37 7.93
C GLY A 43 -4.97 -6.76 8.51
N ASP A 44 -4.11 -7.50 7.83
CA ASP A 44 -3.69 -8.85 8.20
C ASP A 44 -2.57 -8.85 9.27
N SER A 45 -1.75 -9.90 9.32
CA SER A 45 -0.62 -10.00 10.25
C SER A 45 0.41 -8.86 10.08
N MET A 46 0.55 -8.29 8.88
CA MET A 46 1.45 -7.16 8.64
C MET A 46 1.01 -5.93 9.43
N MET A 47 -0.30 -5.67 9.55
CA MET A 47 -0.83 -4.54 10.31
C MET A 47 -0.65 -4.70 11.83
N ARG A 48 -0.53 -5.91 12.35
CA ARG A 48 -0.51 -6.15 13.80
C ARG A 48 0.53 -5.32 14.56
N LEU A 49 1.81 -5.36 14.14
CA LEU A 49 2.87 -4.56 14.76
C LEU A 49 2.89 -3.12 14.24
N MET A 50 2.69 -2.97 12.96
CA MET A 50 2.73 -1.70 12.26
C MET A 50 1.60 -0.78 12.73
N GLY A 51 0.38 -1.30 12.85
CA GLY A 51 -0.78 -0.54 13.36
C GLY A 51 -0.54 -0.01 14.77
N LYS A 52 0.03 -0.82 15.67
CA LYS A 52 0.40 -0.37 17.03
C LYS A 52 1.46 0.72 17.03
N ALA A 53 2.43 0.64 16.12
CA ALA A 53 3.43 1.68 15.97
C ALA A 53 2.83 2.99 15.43
N ILE A 54 1.94 2.90 14.42
CA ILE A 54 1.20 4.05 13.87
C ILE A 54 0.30 4.69 14.94
N GLU A 55 -0.48 3.87 15.68
CA GLU A 55 -1.29 4.36 16.80
C GLU A 55 -0.45 5.19 17.79
N LYS A 56 0.74 4.68 18.14
CA LYS A 56 1.63 5.36 19.08
C LYS A 56 2.08 6.73 18.55
N GLU A 57 2.49 6.81 17.28
CA GLU A 57 2.91 8.06 16.65
C GLU A 57 1.74 9.06 16.59
N LEU A 58 0.57 8.63 16.11
CA LEU A 58 -0.61 9.48 15.97
C LEU A 58 -1.13 9.97 17.33
N LYS A 59 -1.17 9.09 18.34
CA LYS A 59 -1.58 9.46 19.70
C LYS A 59 -0.61 10.45 20.36
N ALA A 60 0.69 10.34 20.09
CA ALA A 60 1.68 11.31 20.55
C ALA A 60 1.42 12.71 19.96
N ASP A 61 0.91 12.80 18.74
CA ASP A 61 0.51 14.04 18.09
C ASP A 61 -0.95 14.44 18.44
N GLY A 62 -1.60 13.66 19.31
CA GLY A 62 -2.94 13.92 19.88
C GLY A 62 -4.10 13.52 18.96
N TYR A 63 -3.88 12.65 17.95
CA TYR A 63 -4.95 12.08 17.15
C TYR A 63 -5.59 10.88 17.86
N GLU A 64 -6.88 10.66 17.62
CA GLU A 64 -7.51 9.39 17.93
C GLU A 64 -7.10 8.36 16.89
N ALA A 65 -6.62 7.19 17.34
CA ALA A 65 -6.15 6.15 16.44
C ALA A 65 -6.43 4.76 17.04
N THR A 66 -6.95 3.86 16.22
CA THR A 66 -7.26 2.47 16.57
C THR A 66 -6.78 1.50 15.52
N THR A 67 -6.48 0.26 15.91
CA THR A 67 -6.04 -0.80 14.98
C THR A 67 -6.95 -2.01 15.11
N PHE A 68 -7.38 -2.53 13.97
CA PHE A 68 -7.94 -3.86 13.83
C PHE A 68 -7.07 -4.70 12.90
N SER A 69 -6.66 -5.89 13.33
CA SER A 69 -5.89 -6.83 12.49
C SER A 69 -6.34 -8.27 12.72
N SER A 70 -6.37 -9.07 11.63
CA SER A 70 -6.68 -10.49 11.66
C SER A 70 -5.53 -11.28 11.02
N ILE A 71 -4.82 -12.05 11.86
CA ILE A 71 -3.64 -12.81 11.41
C ILE A 71 -4.06 -13.93 10.47
N GLY A 72 -3.30 -14.16 9.39
CA GLY A 72 -3.55 -15.23 8.43
C GLY A 72 -4.76 -15.01 7.52
N SER A 73 -5.45 -13.89 7.64
CA SER A 73 -6.59 -13.54 6.79
C SER A 73 -6.17 -12.76 5.55
N GLY A 74 -7.07 -12.71 4.57
CA GLY A 74 -6.86 -11.99 3.32
C GLY A 74 -8.14 -11.94 2.49
N LEU A 75 -8.07 -11.36 1.33
CA LEU A 75 -9.21 -11.20 0.42
C LEU A 75 -9.43 -12.42 -0.50
N ALA A 76 -8.46 -13.35 -0.59
CA ALA A 76 -8.65 -14.59 -1.34
C ALA A 76 -9.63 -15.55 -0.66
N ARG A 77 -9.69 -15.56 0.67
CA ARG A 77 -10.49 -16.51 1.46
C ARG A 77 -11.56 -15.80 2.30
N LEU A 78 -12.47 -15.14 1.61
CA LEU A 78 -13.63 -14.46 2.24
C LEU A 78 -14.57 -15.45 2.93
N ASP A 79 -14.56 -16.72 2.55
CA ASP A 79 -15.26 -17.83 3.19
C ASP A 79 -14.71 -18.15 4.58
N VAL A 80 -13.42 -17.89 4.84
CA VAL A 80 -12.78 -18.08 6.14
C VAL A 80 -12.88 -16.82 7.00
N PHE A 81 -12.69 -15.65 6.38
CA PHE A 81 -12.79 -14.37 7.06
C PHE A 81 -13.37 -13.32 6.11
N ASP A 82 -14.60 -12.93 6.36
CA ASP A 82 -15.31 -11.91 5.56
C ASP A 82 -14.80 -10.51 5.91
N TRP A 83 -13.79 -10.07 5.15
CA TRP A 83 -13.23 -8.74 5.29
C TRP A 83 -14.25 -7.64 4.98
N PHE A 84 -15.19 -7.84 4.06
CA PHE A 84 -16.13 -6.77 3.71
C PHE A 84 -17.08 -6.47 4.88
N SER A 85 -17.67 -7.50 5.48
CA SER A 85 -18.48 -7.34 6.69
C SER A 85 -17.67 -6.82 7.88
N ARG A 86 -16.41 -7.23 8.01
CA ARG A 86 -15.52 -6.76 9.07
C ARG A 86 -15.14 -5.29 8.90
N ILE A 87 -14.78 -4.86 7.69
CA ILE A 87 -14.53 -3.45 7.39
C ILE A 87 -15.77 -2.63 7.73
N ASP A 88 -16.95 -3.01 7.22
CA ASP A 88 -18.20 -2.31 7.45
C ASP A 88 -18.49 -2.11 8.95
N SER A 89 -18.41 -3.19 9.73
CA SER A 89 -18.68 -3.15 11.17
C SER A 89 -17.65 -2.31 11.94
N THR A 90 -16.37 -2.41 11.57
CA THR A 90 -15.29 -1.66 12.23
C THR A 90 -15.37 -0.17 11.89
N MET A 91 -15.68 0.16 10.64
CA MET A 91 -15.90 1.55 10.20
C MET A 91 -17.07 2.19 10.92
N LYS A 92 -18.20 1.50 11.07
CA LYS A 92 -19.36 1.99 11.81
C LYS A 92 -19.07 2.25 13.28
N ALA A 93 -18.24 1.40 13.90
CA ALA A 93 -17.85 1.55 15.30
C ALA A 93 -16.84 2.70 15.52
N ALA A 94 -15.81 2.79 14.68
CA ALA A 94 -14.69 3.74 14.86
C ALA A 94 -14.95 5.11 14.20
N LYS A 95 -15.81 5.17 13.16
CA LYS A 95 -16.11 6.39 12.36
C LYS A 95 -14.85 7.15 11.94
N PRO A 96 -13.85 6.48 11.37
CA PRO A 96 -12.59 7.11 11.03
C PRO A 96 -12.76 8.01 9.80
N VAL A 97 -11.95 9.07 9.74
CA VAL A 97 -11.85 9.92 8.54
C VAL A 97 -10.73 9.44 7.64
N VAL A 98 -9.66 8.90 8.23
CA VAL A 98 -8.52 8.31 7.51
C VAL A 98 -8.40 6.84 7.85
N VAL A 99 -8.23 6.00 6.84
CA VAL A 99 -8.03 4.56 7.01
C VAL A 99 -6.72 4.15 6.38
N VAL A 100 -5.85 3.51 7.16
CA VAL A 100 -4.60 2.90 6.69
C VAL A 100 -4.83 1.40 6.53
N VAL A 101 -4.53 0.86 5.36
CA VAL A 101 -4.80 -0.54 5.04
C VAL A 101 -3.54 -1.29 4.63
N THR A 102 -3.34 -2.49 5.15
CA THR A 102 -2.43 -3.49 4.56
C THR A 102 -3.10 -4.85 4.56
N LEU A 103 -3.47 -5.32 3.38
CA LEU A 103 -4.10 -6.61 3.13
C LEU A 103 -3.45 -7.24 1.91
N GLY A 104 -3.28 -8.55 1.95
CA GLY A 104 -2.82 -9.29 0.78
C GLY A 104 -1.62 -10.19 1.01
N ALA A 105 -0.88 -10.08 2.12
CA ALA A 105 0.30 -10.92 2.34
C ALA A 105 -0.01 -12.44 2.33
N ASN A 106 -1.27 -12.83 2.54
CA ASN A 106 -1.73 -14.22 2.64
C ASN A 106 -2.47 -14.73 1.39
N ASP A 107 -2.62 -13.91 0.34
CA ASP A 107 -3.56 -14.18 -0.75
C ASP A 107 -2.93 -14.89 -1.96
N ARG A 108 -1.69 -15.39 -1.85
CA ARG A 108 -1.04 -16.23 -2.88
C ARG A 108 -1.62 -17.65 -2.88
N GLN A 109 -2.91 -17.77 -3.12
CA GLN A 109 -3.65 -19.03 -3.14
C GLN A 109 -4.86 -18.93 -4.07
N ALA A 110 -5.51 -20.07 -4.34
CA ALA A 110 -6.77 -20.07 -5.08
C ALA A 110 -7.84 -19.30 -4.33
N LEU A 111 -8.77 -18.71 -5.08
CA LEU A 111 -9.97 -18.08 -4.54
C LEU A 111 -11.22 -18.61 -5.22
N GLN A 112 -12.37 -18.46 -4.60
CA GLN A 112 -13.66 -18.82 -5.18
C GLN A 112 -14.40 -17.55 -5.60
N ASP A 113 -14.89 -17.52 -6.85
CA ASP A 113 -15.71 -16.41 -7.32
C ASP A 113 -17.15 -16.46 -6.78
N GLY A 114 -17.95 -15.44 -7.12
CA GLY A 114 -19.35 -15.37 -6.70
C GLY A 114 -20.26 -16.44 -7.30
N ALA A 115 -19.82 -17.16 -8.34
CA ALA A 115 -20.53 -18.29 -8.94
C ALA A 115 -20.10 -19.65 -8.36
N GLY A 116 -19.11 -19.67 -7.47
CA GLY A 116 -18.57 -20.87 -6.84
C GLY A 116 -17.42 -21.52 -7.61
N ASN A 117 -16.91 -20.90 -8.69
CA ASN A 117 -15.78 -21.43 -9.43
C ASN A 117 -14.48 -21.19 -8.66
N VAL A 118 -13.58 -22.18 -8.64
CA VAL A 118 -12.26 -22.08 -8.05
C VAL A 118 -11.29 -21.52 -9.07
N LEU A 119 -10.82 -20.32 -8.84
CA LEU A 119 -9.84 -19.62 -9.68
C LEU A 119 -8.43 -19.85 -9.09
N GLN A 120 -7.55 -20.46 -9.90
CA GLN A 120 -6.19 -20.77 -9.46
C GLN A 120 -5.31 -19.53 -9.46
N PHE A 121 -4.48 -19.38 -8.42
CA PHE A 121 -3.51 -18.29 -8.35
C PHE A 121 -2.64 -18.22 -9.60
N GLY A 122 -2.45 -17.02 -10.11
CA GLY A 122 -1.60 -16.73 -11.28
C GLY A 122 -2.32 -16.79 -12.63
N THR A 123 -3.61 -17.14 -12.67
CA THR A 123 -4.43 -17.04 -13.89
C THR A 123 -4.97 -15.63 -14.09
N ALA A 124 -5.38 -15.30 -15.31
CA ALA A 124 -6.00 -14.01 -15.63
C ALA A 124 -7.31 -13.81 -14.86
N GLU A 125 -8.10 -14.85 -14.73
CA GLU A 125 -9.38 -14.85 -14.00
C GLU A 125 -9.17 -14.59 -12.50
N TRP A 126 -8.15 -15.22 -11.90
CA TRP A 126 -7.76 -14.95 -10.52
C TRP A 126 -7.41 -13.47 -10.33
N ARG A 127 -6.56 -12.94 -11.23
CA ARG A 127 -6.12 -11.55 -11.17
C ARG A 127 -7.28 -10.57 -11.27
N GLU A 128 -8.20 -10.82 -12.19
CA GLU A 128 -9.40 -10.00 -12.37
C GLU A 128 -10.29 -10.02 -11.12
N GLU A 129 -10.61 -11.22 -10.62
CA GLU A 129 -11.47 -11.37 -9.44
C GLU A 129 -10.81 -10.78 -8.18
N TYR A 130 -9.50 -11.02 -8.00
CA TYR A 130 -8.77 -10.45 -6.88
C TYR A 130 -8.73 -8.91 -6.95
N GLY A 131 -8.57 -8.35 -8.14
CA GLY A 131 -8.67 -6.90 -8.36
C GLY A 131 -10.04 -6.34 -7.99
N LYS A 132 -11.14 -7.03 -8.36
CA LYS A 132 -12.50 -6.66 -7.93
C LYS A 132 -12.62 -6.64 -6.40
N ARG A 133 -12.03 -7.60 -5.69
CA ARG A 133 -12.06 -7.67 -4.22
C ARG A 133 -11.27 -6.54 -3.57
N ILE A 134 -10.08 -6.21 -4.10
CA ILE A 134 -9.32 -5.03 -3.65
C ILE A 134 -10.16 -3.76 -3.84
N GLY A 135 -10.72 -3.57 -5.04
CA GLY A 135 -11.58 -2.43 -5.33
C GLY A 135 -12.79 -2.37 -4.40
N ARG A 136 -13.47 -3.50 -4.16
CA ARG A 136 -14.61 -3.56 -3.25
C ARG A 136 -14.23 -3.21 -1.82
N ALA A 137 -13.07 -3.65 -1.33
CA ALA A 137 -12.59 -3.27 0.01
C ALA A 137 -12.39 -1.75 0.12
N MET A 138 -11.79 -1.12 -0.90
CA MET A 138 -11.66 0.33 -0.96
C MET A 138 -13.03 1.03 -0.97
N ASP A 139 -13.97 0.53 -1.77
CA ASP A 139 -15.32 1.11 -1.86
C ASP A 139 -16.07 1.01 -0.54
N VAL A 140 -16.05 -0.15 0.15
CA VAL A 140 -16.70 -0.31 1.46
C VAL A 140 -16.16 0.70 2.48
N ILE A 141 -14.86 0.97 2.48
CA ILE A 141 -14.25 1.97 3.36
C ILE A 141 -14.78 3.38 3.04
N LEU A 142 -14.82 3.75 1.76
CA LEU A 142 -15.29 5.07 1.32
C LEU A 142 -16.80 5.24 1.53
N GLU A 143 -17.60 4.21 1.25
CA GLU A 143 -19.06 4.16 1.48
C GLU A 143 -19.41 4.37 2.97
N ASN A 144 -18.55 3.90 3.88
CA ASN A 144 -18.68 4.11 5.32
C ASN A 144 -18.13 5.46 5.81
N GLY A 145 -17.82 6.39 4.91
CA GLY A 145 -17.58 7.80 5.25
C GLY A 145 -16.11 8.19 5.39
N ALA A 146 -15.15 7.29 5.19
CA ALA A 146 -13.75 7.69 5.13
C ALA A 146 -13.54 8.72 4.00
N LYS A 147 -12.73 9.73 4.28
CA LYS A 147 -12.35 10.76 3.29
C LYS A 147 -11.06 10.38 2.57
N ARG A 148 -10.24 9.54 3.21
CA ARG A 148 -8.94 9.14 2.67
C ARG A 148 -8.61 7.71 3.07
N ILE A 149 -8.09 6.96 2.13
CA ILE A 149 -7.47 5.64 2.33
C ILE A 149 -5.98 5.77 2.01
N ILE A 150 -5.12 5.29 2.91
CA ILE A 150 -3.70 5.08 2.65
C ILE A 150 -3.49 3.58 2.57
N TRP A 151 -3.31 3.07 1.36
CA TRP A 151 -3.10 1.64 1.12
C TRP A 151 -1.61 1.35 1.05
N LEU A 152 -1.13 0.52 1.96
CA LEU A 152 0.28 0.17 2.04
C LEU A 152 0.61 -0.93 1.03
N GLU A 153 1.55 -0.66 0.16
CA GLU A 153 2.10 -1.68 -0.75
C GLU A 153 2.86 -2.75 0.05
N LEU A 154 2.83 -3.99 -0.43
CA LEU A 154 3.66 -5.05 0.15
C LEU A 154 5.14 -4.71 -0.04
N PRO A 155 5.97 -4.89 1.01
CA PRO A 155 7.39 -4.62 0.93
C PRO A 155 8.12 -5.65 0.05
N ASP A 156 9.41 -5.42 -0.19
CA ASP A 156 10.25 -6.43 -0.81
C ASP A 156 10.31 -7.70 0.05
N MET A 157 10.24 -8.86 -0.58
CA MET A 157 10.19 -10.17 0.08
C MET A 157 11.50 -10.92 -0.13
N LYS A 158 11.88 -11.76 0.85
CA LYS A 158 13.13 -12.52 0.80
C LYS A 158 13.12 -13.59 -0.29
N GLU A 159 12.04 -14.36 -0.35
CA GLU A 159 11.89 -15.46 -1.30
C GLU A 159 11.34 -14.95 -2.63
N HIS A 160 11.95 -15.40 -3.74
CA HIS A 160 11.61 -14.94 -5.08
C HIS A 160 10.11 -15.12 -5.45
N LEU A 161 9.51 -16.24 -5.02
CA LEU A 161 8.08 -16.47 -5.28
C LEU A 161 7.18 -15.49 -4.52
N HIS A 162 7.57 -15.10 -3.31
CA HIS A 162 6.85 -14.06 -2.55
C HIS A 162 7.11 -12.67 -3.13
N GLN A 163 8.31 -12.41 -3.66
CA GLN A 163 8.63 -11.15 -4.32
C GLN A 163 7.77 -10.95 -5.57
N ASN A 164 7.72 -11.95 -6.47
CA ASN A 164 6.89 -11.89 -7.68
C ASN A 164 5.41 -11.69 -7.35
N TYR A 165 4.95 -12.34 -6.29
CA TYR A 165 3.59 -12.16 -5.78
C TYR A 165 3.36 -10.73 -5.26
N ALA A 166 4.27 -10.19 -4.46
CA ALA A 166 4.16 -8.83 -3.95
C ALA A 166 4.15 -7.79 -5.09
N ASP A 167 4.94 -8.00 -6.14
CA ASP A 167 4.97 -7.15 -7.32
C ASP A 167 3.64 -7.17 -8.08
N LEU A 168 3.08 -8.37 -8.30
CA LEU A 168 1.77 -8.55 -8.91
C LEU A 168 0.67 -7.84 -8.13
N VAL A 169 0.64 -8.03 -6.82
CA VAL A 169 -0.42 -7.49 -5.96
C VAL A 169 -0.31 -5.97 -5.83
N ASN A 170 0.90 -5.43 -5.74
CA ASN A 170 1.13 -3.99 -5.72
C ASN A 170 0.68 -3.33 -7.04
N ALA A 171 0.88 -4.00 -8.18
CA ALA A 171 0.34 -3.53 -9.46
C ALA A 171 -1.20 -3.50 -9.46
N ILE A 172 -1.85 -4.52 -8.88
CA ILE A 172 -3.31 -4.54 -8.74
C ILE A 172 -3.80 -3.41 -7.82
N TYR A 173 -3.09 -3.11 -6.73
CA TYR A 173 -3.44 -1.98 -5.86
C TYR A 173 -3.40 -0.66 -6.65
N ALA A 174 -2.35 -0.45 -7.45
CA ALA A 174 -2.22 0.76 -8.27
C ALA A 174 -3.36 0.89 -9.28
N GLU A 175 -3.72 -0.18 -9.96
CA GLU A 175 -4.84 -0.20 -10.91
C GLU A 175 -6.16 0.14 -10.22
N GLN A 176 -6.42 -0.45 -9.05
CA GLN A 176 -7.66 -0.22 -8.32
C GLN A 176 -7.74 1.17 -7.69
N ALA A 177 -6.63 1.71 -7.21
CA ALA A 177 -6.55 3.07 -6.70
C ALA A 177 -6.75 4.12 -7.80
N ALA A 178 -6.31 3.85 -9.03
CA ALA A 178 -6.41 4.76 -10.18
C ALA A 178 -7.82 4.86 -10.80
N VAL A 179 -8.77 4.02 -10.38
CA VAL A 179 -10.16 4.10 -10.86
C VAL A 179 -10.75 5.48 -10.53
N PRO A 180 -11.46 6.15 -11.47
CA PRO A 180 -11.91 7.53 -11.32
C PRO A 180 -12.66 7.85 -10.02
N SER A 181 -13.44 6.90 -9.46
CA SER A 181 -14.16 7.08 -8.19
C SER A 181 -13.26 7.08 -6.96
N ARG A 182 -12.00 6.62 -7.08
CA ARG A 182 -11.06 6.38 -5.98
C ARG A 182 -9.78 7.22 -6.06
N LYS A 183 -9.35 7.63 -7.28
CA LYS A 183 -8.01 8.23 -7.54
C LYS A 183 -7.63 9.40 -6.65
N ASP A 184 -8.60 10.21 -6.21
CA ASP A 184 -8.35 11.38 -5.36
C ASP A 184 -8.59 11.09 -3.87
N LYS A 185 -8.89 9.83 -3.51
CA LYS A 185 -9.22 9.39 -2.15
C LYS A 185 -8.34 8.24 -1.65
N VAL A 186 -7.75 7.47 -2.58
CA VAL A 186 -6.91 6.31 -2.26
C VAL A 186 -5.47 6.62 -2.65
N PHE A 187 -4.60 6.65 -1.66
CA PHE A 187 -3.18 6.94 -1.80
C PHE A 187 -2.39 5.66 -1.52
N LEU A 188 -1.44 5.35 -2.38
CA LEU A 188 -0.52 4.23 -2.15
C LEU A 188 0.70 4.72 -1.38
N PHE A 189 1.12 3.92 -0.39
CA PHE A 189 2.34 4.18 0.36
C PHE A 189 3.33 3.04 0.18
N SER A 190 4.46 3.33 -0.44
CA SER A 190 5.48 2.34 -0.71
C SER A 190 6.38 2.08 0.49
N MET A 191 6.17 0.95 1.17
CA MET A 191 7.06 0.51 2.25
C MET A 191 8.48 0.21 1.76
N ARG A 192 8.66 -0.16 0.50
CA ARG A 192 9.96 -0.50 -0.11
C ARG A 192 10.97 0.64 -0.01
N ARG A 193 10.52 1.89 -0.21
CA ARG A 193 11.35 3.10 -0.14
C ARG A 193 12.00 3.32 1.23
N HIS A 194 11.40 2.77 2.29
CA HIS A 194 11.84 2.96 3.67
C HIS A 194 12.53 1.73 4.27
N LEU A 195 12.37 0.56 3.65
CA LEU A 195 12.90 -0.72 4.13
C LEU A 195 14.08 -1.24 3.32
N SER A 196 14.49 -0.55 2.27
CA SER A 196 15.66 -0.92 1.48
C SER A 196 16.38 0.33 0.99
N LYS A 197 17.72 0.25 0.86
CA LYS A 197 18.53 1.27 0.18
C LYS A 197 18.42 1.18 -1.33
N VAL A 198 18.06 0.00 -1.84
CA VAL A 198 17.92 -0.28 -3.26
C VAL A 198 16.51 -0.82 -3.47
N PRO A 199 15.60 -0.05 -4.09
CA PRO A 199 14.24 -0.51 -4.38
C PRO A 199 14.25 -1.84 -5.14
N GLY A 200 13.34 -2.75 -4.78
CA GLY A 200 13.27 -4.10 -5.35
C GLY A 200 14.29 -5.08 -4.78
N LYS A 201 15.09 -4.68 -3.77
CA LYS A 201 16.03 -5.58 -3.09
C LYS A 201 15.69 -5.72 -1.62
N TYR A 202 15.29 -6.94 -1.24
CA TYR A 202 15.10 -7.30 0.17
C TYR A 202 16.36 -7.08 1.00
N THR A 203 16.20 -6.55 2.20
CA THR A 203 17.22 -6.55 3.23
C THR A 203 16.60 -6.83 4.60
N SER A 204 17.32 -7.59 5.45
CA SER A 204 16.91 -7.85 6.83
C SER A 204 17.33 -6.74 7.78
N PHE A 205 18.31 -5.91 7.38
CA PHE A 205 18.92 -4.90 8.24
C PHE A 205 19.09 -3.57 7.50
N LEU A 206 18.90 -2.49 8.24
CA LEU A 206 19.34 -1.14 7.86
C LEU A 206 20.39 -0.64 8.84
N MET A 207 21.27 0.23 8.39
CA MET A 207 22.23 0.92 9.27
C MET A 207 21.60 2.18 9.84
N SER A 208 21.66 2.35 11.15
CA SER A 208 21.31 3.61 11.79
C SER A 208 22.31 4.71 11.42
N PRO A 209 21.98 5.98 11.63
CA PRO A 209 22.93 7.09 11.47
C PRO A 209 24.21 6.93 12.33
N GLN A 210 24.12 6.20 13.44
CA GLN A 210 25.23 5.90 14.36
C GLN A 210 26.02 4.64 13.98
N GLY A 211 25.74 4.02 12.81
CA GLY A 211 26.41 2.84 12.31
C GLY A 211 25.99 1.52 12.94
N GLN A 212 24.86 1.48 13.67
CA GLN A 212 24.33 0.23 14.24
C GLN A 212 23.45 -0.49 13.23
N ALA A 213 23.60 -1.80 13.14
CA ALA A 213 22.70 -2.64 12.34
C ALA A 213 21.35 -2.79 13.05
N LEU A 214 20.30 -2.31 12.40
CA LEU A 214 18.91 -2.41 12.87
C LEU A 214 18.23 -3.54 12.12
N GLN A 215 17.82 -4.58 12.81
CA GLN A 215 17.00 -5.64 12.20
C GLN A 215 15.60 -5.07 11.93
N ILE A 216 15.19 -5.04 10.65
CA ILE A 216 13.92 -4.46 10.20
C ILE A 216 12.91 -5.49 9.72
N ARG A 217 13.34 -6.74 9.52
CA ARG A 217 12.49 -7.85 9.06
C ARG A 217 12.64 -9.04 10.01
N ASP A 218 11.55 -9.78 10.17
CA ASP A 218 11.56 -11.04 10.88
C ASP A 218 12.30 -12.13 10.06
N ALA A 219 12.62 -13.24 10.70
CA ALA A 219 13.40 -14.33 10.10
C ALA A 219 12.69 -14.99 8.91
N ASP A 220 11.37 -14.93 8.87
CA ASP A 220 10.54 -15.48 7.79
C ASP A 220 10.70 -14.73 6.45
N GLY A 221 11.30 -13.53 6.46
CA GLY A 221 11.49 -12.71 5.26
C GLY A 221 10.21 -12.05 4.71
N ILE A 222 9.11 -12.12 5.45
CA ILE A 222 7.79 -11.55 5.11
C ILE A 222 7.43 -10.42 6.07
N HIS A 223 7.42 -10.69 7.37
CA HIS A 223 6.97 -9.74 8.38
C HIS A 223 8.04 -8.69 8.71
N LEU A 224 7.56 -7.55 9.19
CA LEU A 224 8.41 -6.51 9.77
C LEU A 224 8.75 -6.89 11.20
N SER A 225 9.99 -6.61 11.62
CA SER A 225 10.34 -6.57 13.05
C SER A 225 9.69 -5.35 13.72
N GLN A 226 9.78 -5.27 15.05
CA GLN A 226 9.36 -4.06 15.76
C GLN A 226 10.06 -2.79 15.27
N GLN A 227 11.34 -2.90 14.90
CA GLN A 227 12.10 -1.75 14.39
C GLN A 227 11.65 -1.35 12.99
N GLY A 228 11.40 -2.34 12.10
CA GLY A 228 10.82 -2.08 10.77
C GLY A 228 9.44 -1.43 10.87
N ALA A 229 8.59 -1.92 11.76
CA ALA A 229 7.28 -1.33 12.01
C ALA A 229 7.35 0.15 12.47
N LYS A 230 8.30 0.49 13.35
CA LYS A 230 8.54 1.87 13.80
C LYS A 230 9.01 2.79 12.66
N ILE A 231 9.91 2.28 11.80
CA ILE A 231 10.40 3.05 10.64
C ILE A 231 9.24 3.38 9.71
N ILE A 232 8.39 2.38 9.39
CA ILE A 232 7.22 2.61 8.53
C ILE A 232 6.21 3.54 9.20
N ALA A 233 5.92 3.35 10.48
CA ALA A 233 4.98 4.20 11.20
C ALA A 233 5.42 5.67 11.17
N LYS A 234 6.70 5.93 11.50
CA LYS A 234 7.24 7.30 11.45
C LYS A 234 7.15 7.88 10.04
N ALA A 235 7.62 7.16 9.01
CA ALA A 235 7.62 7.63 7.63
C ALA A 235 6.19 7.91 7.12
N LEU A 236 5.23 7.05 7.48
CA LEU A 236 3.83 7.21 7.12
C LEU A 236 3.23 8.46 7.78
N VAL A 237 3.43 8.62 9.10
CA VAL A 237 2.88 9.75 9.86
C VAL A 237 3.53 11.06 9.41
N ASP A 238 4.83 11.07 9.17
CA ASP A 238 5.54 12.24 8.61
C ASP A 238 4.98 12.62 7.22
N ALA A 239 4.63 11.62 6.37
CA ALA A 239 4.14 11.88 5.03
C ALA A 239 2.69 12.40 4.96
N PHE A 240 1.83 12.00 5.90
CA PHE A 240 0.38 12.25 5.78
C PHE A 240 -0.22 13.08 6.92
N TRP A 241 0.46 13.26 8.04
CA TRP A 241 -0.06 13.97 9.22
C TRP A 241 0.87 15.09 9.75
N ARG A 242 2.15 15.07 9.41
CA ARG A 242 3.11 16.09 9.87
C ARG A 242 3.52 17.02 8.72
N ASP A 243 3.75 18.29 9.07
CA ASP A 243 4.29 19.32 8.18
C ASP A 243 5.79 19.21 7.96
#